data_630ac2e2d6ab067fc2dcd7763f2b054d
#
_entry.id   630ac2e2d6ab067fc2dcd7763f2b054d
#
_cell.length_a   1.000
_cell.length_b   1.000
_cell.length_c   1.000
_cell.angle_alpha   90.00
_cell.angle_beta   90.00
_cell.angle_gamma   90.00
#
_symmetry.space_group_name_H-M   'P 1'
#
loop_
_entity.id
_entity.type
_entity.pdbx_description
1 polymer ?
#
loop_
_entity_poly.entity_id
_entity_poly.type
_entity_poly.pdbx_seq_one_letter_code
_entity_poly.pdbx_strand_id
1 'polypeptide(L)'
;MRGCPIAVPPLRMMAAAVGAALLAACTVGPDYHQPHADAPPEWRTDSYWHVAEPSHAPMDLTWWMSFNDTALNTLEGQALDQNQTLAAAVAHYEQAKATLANTAAQEIPEVDLGGQAERLKISKNRPVTTYSTPNQSTVQNGLIVGPQIDYDTDLFGRIRREVEGAKASAEQSADDLANARLVLTTDLASDYYSLRELDAEIDVLNRSVVLQQKALDYVTSEHDLGSVSGLDVLQQKSELDSTQVQAQLLLVQRAQFEHAIAALVGVPAPQFSIEPKVIETKVPEIPLGVPSDVLQRRPDVASAERAMAAANAQIGVAKAAFFPTLTLTPSIGWQSTNFADLLSAPSLMWTLGAAVSQVVFDGGRRSANVKFASEGYQQAEANYRQTVLTAFQQVQDGVTGLSVLDGASRQSHQAVVDAQSLLSLANDRYSGGLVAYLDVITAQQSLLTSERQDVQIHGQQMTMSVSLVKALGGGWDVSQPVTDKQAMNNHPN
;
A
#
# COMPACT_ATOMS: atom_id res chain seq x y z
N MET A 1 -21.96 8.36 81.41
CA MET A 1 -21.54 9.01 80.14
C MET A 1 -20.56 8.07 79.43
N ARG A 2 -21.00 7.39 78.40
CA ARG A 2 -20.17 6.40 77.64
C ARG A 2 -19.49 7.13 76.52
N GLY A 3 -18.16 7.19 76.53
CA GLY A 3 -17.33 7.75 75.45
C GLY A 3 -17.29 6.78 74.27
N CYS A 4 -17.64 7.26 73.07
CA CYS A 4 -17.55 6.56 71.82
C CYS A 4 -16.09 6.59 71.30
N PRO A 5 -15.43 5.47 70.98
CA PRO A 5 -14.09 5.48 70.40
C PRO A 5 -14.18 5.83 68.90
N ILE A 6 -13.57 6.95 68.53
CA ILE A 6 -13.34 7.29 67.08
C ILE A 6 -12.24 6.35 66.56
N ALA A 7 -12.63 5.41 65.78
CA ALA A 7 -11.71 4.49 65.00
C ALA A 7 -10.99 5.30 63.97
N VAL A 8 -9.71 5.60 64.17
CA VAL A 8 -8.80 6.14 63.15
C VAL A 8 -8.46 5.00 62.16
N PRO A 9 -8.76 5.11 60.87
CA PRO A 9 -8.39 4.06 59.92
C PRO A 9 -6.87 3.94 59.86
N PRO A 10 -6.31 2.73 59.82
CA PRO A 10 -4.87 2.54 59.84
C PRO A 10 -4.23 3.21 58.61
N LEU A 11 -3.23 4.04 58.85
CA LEU A 11 -2.47 4.81 57.84
C LEU A 11 -2.00 3.96 56.65
N ARG A 12 -1.86 2.64 56.88
CA ARG A 12 -1.56 1.63 55.83
C ARG A 12 -2.69 1.41 54.84
N MET A 13 -3.97 1.52 55.22
CA MET A 13 -5.10 1.43 54.29
C MET A 13 -5.27 2.69 53.43
N MET A 14 -5.00 3.86 53.99
CA MET A 14 -4.98 5.11 53.22
C MET A 14 -3.81 5.15 52.24
N ALA A 15 -2.63 4.70 52.62
CA ALA A 15 -1.49 4.59 51.74
C ALA A 15 -1.74 3.57 50.58
N ALA A 16 -2.41 2.45 50.89
CA ALA A 16 -2.79 1.45 49.86
C ALA A 16 -3.91 1.98 48.94
N ALA A 17 -4.87 2.73 49.44
CA ALA A 17 -5.94 3.33 48.62
C ALA A 17 -5.43 4.49 47.76
N VAL A 18 -4.50 5.30 48.27
CA VAL A 18 -3.80 6.34 47.46
C VAL A 18 -2.89 5.69 46.42
N GLY A 19 -2.19 4.58 46.76
CA GLY A 19 -1.40 3.80 45.83
C GLY A 19 -2.26 3.17 44.71
N ALA A 20 -3.44 2.62 45.06
CA ALA A 20 -4.38 2.06 44.07
C ALA A 20 -5.05 3.14 43.19
N ALA A 21 -5.31 4.33 43.74
CA ALA A 21 -5.86 5.46 42.96
C ALA A 21 -4.82 6.08 42.02
N LEU A 22 -3.54 6.00 42.38
CA LEU A 22 -2.44 6.41 41.49
C LEU A 22 -2.18 5.39 40.37
N LEU A 23 -2.58 4.13 40.55
CA LEU A 23 -2.50 3.07 39.52
C LEU A 23 -3.66 3.14 38.49
N ALA A 24 -4.73 3.89 38.76
CA ALA A 24 -5.71 4.27 37.74
C ALA A 24 -5.20 5.48 36.96
N ALA A 25 -3.99 5.37 36.43
CA ALA A 25 -3.29 6.46 35.76
C ALA A 25 -4.03 6.91 34.53
N CYS A 26 -4.55 8.14 34.53
CA CYS A 26 -5.08 8.81 33.35
C CYS A 26 -4.00 8.92 32.31
N THR A 27 -4.16 8.24 31.16
CA THR A 27 -3.35 8.48 29.98
C THR A 27 -3.58 9.91 29.51
N VAL A 28 -2.53 10.71 29.40
CA VAL A 28 -2.63 12.11 28.96
C VAL A 28 -2.75 12.14 27.43
N GLY A 29 -3.55 13.06 26.92
CA GLY A 29 -3.77 13.26 25.50
C GLY A 29 -5.18 12.90 25.05
N PRO A 30 -5.53 13.20 23.79
CA PRO A 30 -6.83 12.80 23.23
C PRO A 30 -6.84 11.32 22.93
N ASP A 31 -7.97 10.67 23.20
CA ASP A 31 -8.23 9.32 22.68
C ASP A 31 -8.59 9.41 21.20
N TYR A 32 -8.14 8.43 20.45
CA TYR A 32 -8.43 8.37 19.04
C TYR A 32 -9.89 7.95 18.80
N HIS A 33 -10.56 8.69 17.93
CA HIS A 33 -11.88 8.33 17.40
C HIS A 33 -11.80 8.42 15.89
N GLN A 34 -12.18 7.33 15.21
CA GLN A 34 -12.25 7.32 13.76
C GLN A 34 -13.21 8.41 13.28
N PRO A 35 -12.78 9.33 12.39
CA PRO A 35 -13.65 10.36 11.87
C PRO A 35 -14.75 9.74 11.02
N HIS A 36 -15.95 10.30 11.13
CA HIS A 36 -17.03 9.94 10.23
C HIS A 36 -16.71 10.49 8.83
N ALA A 37 -16.60 9.62 7.85
CA ALA A 37 -16.52 10.02 6.45
C ALA A 37 -17.95 10.09 5.89
N ASP A 38 -18.33 11.25 5.37
CA ASP A 38 -19.63 11.43 4.70
C ASP A 38 -19.58 10.68 3.36
N ALA A 39 -20.14 9.46 3.35
CA ALA A 39 -20.31 8.68 2.13
C ALA A 39 -21.62 9.10 1.44
N PRO A 40 -21.63 9.32 0.11
CA PRO A 40 -22.87 9.50 -0.62
C PRO A 40 -23.77 8.27 -0.48
N PRO A 41 -25.11 8.43 -0.48
CA PRO A 41 -26.01 7.29 -0.29
C PRO A 41 -25.99 6.28 -1.45
N GLU A 42 -25.73 6.75 -2.65
CA GLU A 42 -25.74 5.95 -3.88
C GLU A 42 -24.70 6.46 -4.88
N TRP A 43 -24.23 5.56 -5.75
CA TRP A 43 -23.42 5.93 -6.90
C TRP A 43 -24.29 6.64 -7.93
N ARG A 44 -23.71 7.62 -8.62
CA ARG A 44 -24.40 8.26 -9.75
C ARG A 44 -24.34 7.31 -10.94
N THR A 45 -25.49 6.74 -11.30
CA THR A 45 -25.64 5.88 -12.48
C THR A 45 -26.39 6.64 -13.56
N ASP A 46 -25.78 6.74 -14.75
CA ASP A 46 -26.43 7.31 -15.92
C ASP A 46 -27.37 6.26 -16.57
N SER A 47 -28.27 6.71 -17.48
CA SER A 47 -29.34 5.91 -18.10
C SER A 47 -28.88 4.67 -18.89
N TYR A 48 -27.58 4.49 -19.07
CA TYR A 48 -26.96 3.34 -19.78
C TYR A 48 -26.54 2.21 -18.86
N TRP A 49 -26.49 2.45 -17.54
CA TRP A 49 -26.07 1.45 -16.57
C TRP A 49 -27.29 0.65 -16.06
N HIS A 50 -27.32 -0.61 -16.35
CA HIS A 50 -28.15 -1.54 -15.60
C HIS A 50 -27.44 -1.84 -14.28
N VAL A 51 -27.94 -1.27 -13.19
CA VAL A 51 -27.45 -1.58 -11.85
C VAL A 51 -27.56 -3.09 -11.68
N ALA A 52 -26.43 -3.79 -11.68
CA ALA A 52 -26.39 -5.11 -11.07
C ALA A 52 -26.89 -4.92 -9.64
N GLU A 53 -27.89 -5.71 -9.21
CA GLU A 53 -28.38 -5.60 -7.83
C GLU A 53 -27.20 -5.56 -6.89
N PRO A 54 -27.16 -4.62 -5.90
CA PRO A 54 -26.04 -4.48 -4.99
C PRO A 54 -25.76 -5.85 -4.37
N SER A 55 -24.76 -6.53 -4.86
CA SER A 55 -24.34 -7.80 -4.29
C SER A 55 -23.50 -7.48 -3.08
N HIS A 56 -23.98 -7.79 -1.88
CA HIS A 56 -23.21 -7.76 -0.65
C HIS A 56 -22.17 -8.90 -0.58
N ALA A 57 -22.09 -9.75 -1.62
CA ALA A 57 -21.07 -10.78 -1.66
C ALA A 57 -19.68 -10.13 -1.76
N PRO A 58 -18.76 -10.41 -0.82
CA PRO A 58 -17.40 -9.93 -0.94
C PRO A 58 -16.78 -10.49 -2.22
N MET A 59 -16.05 -9.66 -2.96
CA MET A 59 -15.20 -10.12 -4.04
C MET A 59 -14.08 -10.98 -3.44
N ASP A 60 -13.69 -12.06 -4.11
CA ASP A 60 -12.58 -12.90 -3.67
C ASP A 60 -11.23 -12.14 -3.86
N LEU A 61 -10.26 -12.39 -2.98
CA LEU A 61 -8.88 -11.91 -3.11
C LEU A 61 -8.20 -12.39 -4.40
N THR A 62 -8.76 -13.38 -5.08
CA THR A 62 -8.37 -13.89 -6.39
C THR A 62 -9.29 -13.39 -7.50
N TRP A 63 -9.68 -12.13 -7.43
CA TRP A 63 -10.66 -11.47 -8.31
C TRP A 63 -10.41 -11.68 -9.81
N TRP A 64 -9.14 -11.83 -10.23
CA TRP A 64 -8.76 -12.08 -11.63
C TRP A 64 -9.28 -13.40 -12.19
N MET A 65 -9.65 -14.36 -11.34
CA MET A 65 -10.27 -15.61 -11.77
C MET A 65 -11.65 -15.39 -12.43
N SER A 66 -12.33 -14.29 -12.13
CA SER A 66 -13.60 -13.91 -12.76
C SER A 66 -13.49 -13.65 -14.27
N PHE A 67 -12.30 -13.35 -14.74
CA PHE A 67 -11.99 -13.15 -16.16
C PHE A 67 -11.84 -14.47 -16.94
N ASN A 68 -11.80 -15.62 -16.26
CA ASN A 68 -11.68 -16.95 -16.85
C ASN A 68 -10.48 -17.13 -17.80
N ASP A 69 -9.37 -16.42 -17.55
CA ASP A 69 -8.13 -16.50 -18.31
C ASP A 69 -7.06 -17.27 -17.55
N THR A 70 -6.71 -18.47 -18.06
CA THR A 70 -5.73 -19.35 -17.41
C THR A 70 -4.31 -18.81 -17.49
N ALA A 71 -3.97 -18.04 -18.54
CA ALA A 71 -2.65 -17.44 -18.67
C ALA A 71 -2.48 -16.30 -17.64
N LEU A 72 -3.51 -15.44 -17.50
CA LEU A 72 -3.53 -14.42 -16.44
C LEU A 72 -3.41 -15.07 -15.07
N ASN A 73 -4.20 -16.11 -14.77
CA ASN A 73 -4.15 -16.81 -13.49
C ASN A 73 -2.73 -17.33 -13.14
N THR A 74 -2.02 -17.83 -14.15
CA THR A 74 -0.65 -18.32 -13.97
C THR A 74 0.33 -17.17 -13.69
N LEU A 75 0.22 -16.06 -14.43
CA LEU A 75 1.06 -14.88 -14.25
C LEU A 75 0.83 -14.23 -12.87
N GLU A 76 -0.43 -14.13 -12.43
CA GLU A 76 -0.78 -13.61 -11.11
C GLU A 76 -0.16 -14.46 -9.98
N GLY A 77 -0.24 -15.78 -10.10
CA GLY A 77 0.42 -16.68 -9.15
C GLY A 77 1.93 -16.44 -9.09
N GLN A 78 2.60 -16.34 -10.24
CA GLN A 78 4.04 -16.07 -10.31
C GLN A 78 4.40 -14.69 -9.73
N ALA A 79 3.61 -13.66 -10.03
CA ALA A 79 3.84 -12.32 -9.50
C ALA A 79 3.73 -12.29 -7.98
N LEU A 80 2.71 -12.92 -7.41
CA LEU A 80 2.54 -13.00 -5.96
C LEU A 80 3.70 -13.73 -5.25
N ASP A 81 4.30 -14.72 -5.93
CA ASP A 81 5.40 -15.51 -5.35
C ASP A 81 6.77 -14.86 -5.53
N GLN A 82 7.01 -14.11 -6.61
CA GLN A 82 8.36 -13.71 -7.01
C GLN A 82 8.59 -12.19 -7.11
N ASN A 83 7.53 -11.37 -6.97
CA ASN A 83 7.66 -9.92 -7.09
C ASN A 83 8.48 -9.32 -5.95
N GLN A 84 9.55 -8.58 -6.32
CA GLN A 84 10.47 -7.99 -5.35
C GLN A 84 9.89 -6.78 -4.60
N THR A 85 8.95 -6.05 -5.21
CA THR A 85 8.26 -4.93 -4.55
C THR A 85 7.34 -5.46 -3.45
N LEU A 86 6.64 -6.57 -3.72
CA LEU A 86 5.81 -7.23 -2.72
C LEU A 86 6.67 -7.81 -1.58
N ALA A 87 7.80 -8.44 -1.90
CA ALA A 87 8.76 -8.93 -0.90
C ALA A 87 9.30 -7.79 -0.01
N ALA A 88 9.59 -6.63 -0.59
CA ALA A 88 9.98 -5.44 0.17
C ALA A 88 8.86 -4.93 1.09
N ALA A 89 7.60 -4.96 0.64
CA ALA A 89 6.44 -4.58 1.46
C ALA A 89 6.24 -5.55 2.65
N VAL A 90 6.42 -6.86 2.46
CA VAL A 90 6.42 -7.86 3.54
C VAL A 90 7.52 -7.55 4.57
N ALA A 91 8.75 -7.29 4.10
CA ALA A 91 9.86 -6.95 4.99
C ALA A 91 9.60 -5.65 5.77
N HIS A 92 8.97 -4.65 5.15
CA HIS A 92 8.57 -3.41 5.83
C HIS A 92 7.53 -3.65 6.92
N TYR A 93 6.53 -4.49 6.67
CA TYR A 93 5.56 -4.90 7.68
C TYR A 93 6.22 -5.62 8.87
N GLU A 94 7.15 -6.56 8.63
CA GLU A 94 7.90 -7.23 9.70
C GLU A 94 8.80 -6.26 10.49
N GLN A 95 9.38 -5.24 9.86
CA GLN A 95 10.10 -4.18 10.55
C GLN A 95 9.18 -3.37 11.47
N ALA A 96 7.96 -3.04 11.02
CA ALA A 96 6.98 -2.32 11.83
C ALA A 96 6.54 -3.15 13.06
N LYS A 97 6.33 -4.47 12.90
CA LYS A 97 6.07 -5.41 14.01
C LYS A 97 7.23 -5.44 15.01
N ALA A 98 8.46 -5.50 14.52
CA ALA A 98 9.64 -5.47 15.38
C ALA A 98 9.77 -4.15 16.14
N THR A 99 9.43 -3.03 15.50
CA THR A 99 9.39 -1.71 16.13
C THR A 99 8.33 -1.65 17.22
N LEU A 100 7.12 -2.18 16.97
CA LEU A 100 6.09 -2.31 17.99
C LEU A 100 6.56 -3.14 19.18
N ALA A 101 7.18 -4.31 18.93
CA ALA A 101 7.69 -5.18 19.99
C ALA A 101 8.79 -4.47 20.81
N ASN A 102 9.69 -3.75 20.18
CA ASN A 102 10.73 -2.96 20.84
C ASN A 102 10.14 -1.82 21.69
N THR A 103 9.13 -1.11 21.16
CA THR A 103 8.47 -0.04 21.92
C THR A 103 7.67 -0.60 23.11
N ALA A 104 6.95 -1.71 22.94
CA ALA A 104 6.21 -2.38 23.99
C ALA A 104 7.13 -2.95 25.10
N ALA A 105 8.36 -3.31 24.77
CA ALA A 105 9.33 -3.76 25.76
C ALA A 105 9.66 -2.67 26.79
N GLN A 106 9.44 -1.38 26.49
CA GLN A 106 9.63 -0.29 27.45
C GLN A 106 8.57 -0.26 28.56
N GLU A 107 7.47 -1.00 28.42
CA GLU A 107 6.45 -1.15 29.50
C GLU A 107 6.94 -2.05 30.65
N ILE A 108 8.00 -2.81 30.43
CA ILE A 108 8.59 -3.73 31.43
C ILE A 108 9.97 -3.23 31.85
N PRO A 109 10.42 -3.56 33.10
CA PRO A 109 11.75 -3.19 33.54
C PRO A 109 12.87 -3.79 32.70
N GLU A 110 13.88 -2.98 32.38
CA GLU A 110 15.14 -3.43 31.81
C GLU A 110 16.09 -3.92 32.90
N VAL A 111 16.76 -5.03 32.68
CA VAL A 111 17.71 -5.61 33.65
C VAL A 111 19.06 -5.75 32.96
N ASP A 112 20.01 -4.92 33.41
CA ASP A 112 21.38 -4.93 32.93
C ASP A 112 22.31 -5.61 33.94
N LEU A 113 23.30 -6.34 33.44
CA LEU A 113 24.41 -6.82 34.25
C LEU A 113 25.64 -5.99 33.90
N GLY A 114 26.02 -5.12 34.85
CA GLY A 114 27.15 -4.22 34.72
C GLY A 114 28.33 -4.60 35.60
N GLY A 115 29.52 -4.23 35.14
CA GLY A 115 30.74 -4.29 35.94
C GLY A 115 31.57 -3.03 35.71
N GLN A 116 32.06 -2.42 36.80
CA GLN A 116 32.89 -1.24 36.76
C GLN A 116 34.17 -1.48 37.58
N ALA A 117 35.31 -1.15 37.00
CA ALA A 117 36.58 -1.13 37.68
C ALA A 117 37.20 0.26 37.54
N GLU A 118 37.48 0.92 38.65
CA GLU A 118 38.11 2.24 38.62
C GLU A 118 39.26 2.32 39.64
N ARG A 119 40.19 3.19 39.38
CA ARG A 119 41.21 3.58 40.34
C ARG A 119 41.21 5.09 40.48
N LEU A 120 40.76 5.56 41.64
CA LEU A 120 40.60 6.99 41.87
C LEU A 120 41.49 7.47 43.00
N LYS A 121 41.97 8.71 42.86
CA LYS A 121 42.61 9.46 43.91
C LYS A 121 41.63 10.48 44.46
N ILE A 122 41.28 10.33 45.74
CA ILE A 122 40.39 11.25 46.42
C ILE A 122 41.16 12.48 46.88
N SER A 123 40.70 13.67 46.51
CA SER A 123 41.34 14.96 46.87
C SER A 123 41.28 15.22 48.42
N LYS A 124 42.38 15.71 48.96
CA LYS A 124 42.45 16.21 50.32
C LYS A 124 41.60 17.49 50.48
N ASN A 125 41.49 18.29 49.45
CA ASN A 125 40.79 19.58 49.44
C ASN A 125 39.29 19.45 49.08
N ARG A 126 38.68 18.23 49.12
CA ARG A 126 37.25 18.03 48.94
C ARG A 126 36.45 18.62 50.12
N PRO A 127 35.15 18.93 49.97
CA PRO A 127 34.27 19.33 51.06
C PRO A 127 34.34 18.34 52.24
N VAL A 128 34.39 18.87 53.43
CA VAL A 128 34.48 18.06 54.69
C VAL A 128 33.15 17.38 54.95
N THR A 129 33.18 16.05 55.11
CA THR A 129 31.98 15.25 55.41
C THR A 129 31.68 15.17 56.91
N THR A 130 32.70 15.37 57.76
CA THR A 130 32.58 15.44 59.23
C THR A 130 33.53 16.50 59.76
N TYR A 131 33.07 17.31 60.67
CA TYR A 131 33.90 18.40 61.34
C TYR A 131 34.99 17.89 62.26
N SER A 132 34.94 16.60 62.64
CA SER A 132 35.84 16.01 63.66
C SER A 132 37.11 15.36 63.06
N THR A 133 37.17 15.12 61.77
CA THR A 133 38.36 14.48 61.17
C THR A 133 38.75 15.16 59.85
N PRO A 134 40.04 15.55 59.71
CA PRO A 134 40.55 16.13 58.48
C PRO A 134 40.47 15.14 57.30
N ASN A 135 40.11 15.66 56.12
CA ASN A 135 40.16 14.87 54.91
C ASN A 135 41.57 14.34 54.62
N GLN A 136 41.70 13.07 54.36
CA GLN A 136 42.91 12.45 53.85
C GLN A 136 42.82 12.27 52.33
N SER A 137 43.94 12.42 51.62
CA SER A 137 44.07 12.02 50.23
C SER A 137 44.35 10.52 50.21
N THR A 138 43.55 9.76 49.53
CA THR A 138 43.74 8.29 49.37
C THR A 138 43.68 7.92 47.89
N VAL A 139 44.44 6.90 47.51
CA VAL A 139 44.28 6.21 46.20
C VAL A 139 43.65 4.87 46.50
N GLN A 140 42.52 4.61 45.90
CA GLN A 140 41.82 3.34 46.08
C GLN A 140 41.28 2.79 44.76
N ASN A 141 41.12 1.50 44.70
CA ASN A 141 40.40 0.87 43.63
C ASN A 141 38.91 0.82 44.03
N GLY A 142 38.06 0.91 43.01
CA GLY A 142 36.62 0.62 43.15
C GLY A 142 36.29 -0.46 42.14
N LEU A 143 35.74 -1.56 42.62
CA LEU A 143 35.23 -2.66 41.80
C LEU A 143 33.76 -2.83 42.16
N ILE A 144 32.90 -2.78 41.15
CA ILE A 144 31.44 -2.98 41.32
C ILE A 144 31.00 -3.99 40.27
N VAL A 145 30.20 -4.96 40.65
CA VAL A 145 29.56 -5.90 39.71
C VAL A 145 28.18 -6.26 40.24
N GLY A 146 27.21 -6.25 39.35
CA GLY A 146 25.84 -6.68 39.71
C GLY A 146 24.81 -6.30 38.69
N PRO A 147 23.59 -6.85 38.81
CA PRO A 147 22.44 -6.42 38.04
C PRO A 147 21.94 -5.04 38.52
N GLN A 148 21.56 -4.23 37.53
CA GLN A 148 20.85 -2.97 37.72
C GLN A 148 19.53 -3.06 36.96
N ILE A 149 18.47 -2.52 37.54
CA ILE A 149 17.16 -2.45 36.94
C ILE A 149 16.84 -0.98 36.68
N ASP A 150 16.41 -0.66 35.49
CA ASP A 150 15.88 0.65 35.11
C ASP A 150 14.41 0.49 34.70
N TYR A 151 13.53 1.25 35.35
CA TYR A 151 12.09 1.16 35.08
C TYR A 151 11.43 2.54 35.14
N ASP A 152 10.88 2.97 34.03
CA ASP A 152 9.97 4.13 33.94
C ASP A 152 8.55 3.64 34.25
N THR A 153 7.96 4.17 35.33
CA THR A 153 6.63 3.71 35.79
C THR A 153 5.47 4.18 34.91
N ASP A 154 5.73 4.99 33.93
CA ASP A 154 4.76 5.55 32.96
C ASP A 154 3.47 6.08 33.59
N LEU A 155 3.57 6.85 34.68
CA LEU A 155 2.43 7.36 35.44
C LEU A 155 1.46 8.19 34.59
N PHE A 156 1.97 8.88 33.59
CA PHE A 156 1.19 9.79 32.71
C PHE A 156 0.97 9.24 31.31
N GLY A 157 1.36 8.00 31.03
CA GLY A 157 1.04 7.28 29.81
C GLY A 157 1.87 7.66 28.60
N ARG A 158 3.08 8.19 28.76
CA ARG A 158 4.01 8.48 27.67
C ARG A 158 4.33 7.21 26.87
N ILE A 159 4.79 6.15 27.57
CA ILE A 159 5.16 4.87 26.95
C ILE A 159 3.92 4.19 26.35
N ARG A 160 2.80 4.18 27.06
CA ARG A 160 1.53 3.64 26.54
C ARG A 160 1.09 4.33 25.24
N ARG A 161 1.25 5.67 25.13
CA ARG A 161 0.97 6.40 23.87
C ARG A 161 2.00 6.10 22.77
N GLU A 162 3.26 5.89 23.13
CA GLU A 162 4.28 5.43 22.18
C GLU A 162 3.94 4.04 21.62
N VAL A 163 3.49 3.10 22.47
CA VAL A 163 3.04 1.77 22.08
C VAL A 163 1.78 1.84 21.23
N GLU A 164 0.79 2.67 21.58
CA GLU A 164 -0.41 2.93 20.79
C GLU A 164 -0.05 3.44 19.38
N GLY A 165 0.87 4.42 19.31
CA GLY A 165 1.36 4.94 18.03
C GLY A 165 2.11 3.89 17.21
N ALA A 166 2.98 3.10 17.83
CA ALA A 166 3.71 2.02 17.17
C ALA A 166 2.77 0.90 16.68
N LYS A 167 1.72 0.59 17.46
CA LYS A 167 0.67 -0.36 17.05
C LYS A 167 -0.09 0.13 15.83
N ALA A 168 -0.56 1.38 15.85
CA ALA A 168 -1.23 1.97 14.69
C ALA A 168 -0.33 2.01 13.44
N SER A 169 0.98 2.26 13.61
CA SER A 169 1.95 2.22 12.51
C SER A 169 2.19 0.80 11.98
N ALA A 170 2.13 -0.22 12.84
CA ALA A 170 2.23 -1.62 12.40
C ALA A 170 0.95 -2.05 11.65
N GLU A 171 -0.23 -1.63 12.11
CA GLU A 171 -1.50 -1.83 11.42
C GLU A 171 -1.50 -1.10 10.06
N GLN A 172 -1.02 0.15 10.00
CA GLN A 172 -0.82 0.88 8.75
C GLN A 172 0.05 0.10 7.76
N SER A 173 1.19 -0.44 8.23
CA SER A 173 2.09 -1.22 7.36
C SER A 173 1.47 -2.52 6.87
N ALA A 174 0.54 -3.13 7.62
CA ALA A 174 -0.23 -4.29 7.17
C ALA A 174 -1.20 -3.90 6.03
N ASP A 175 -1.87 -2.75 6.15
CA ASP A 175 -2.76 -2.24 5.12
C ASP A 175 -1.98 -1.80 3.88
N ASP A 176 -0.77 -1.23 4.04
CA ASP A 176 0.14 -0.89 2.94
C ASP A 176 0.59 -2.15 2.19
N LEU A 177 0.84 -3.26 2.89
CA LEU A 177 1.14 -4.55 2.26
C LEU A 177 -0.07 -5.07 1.45
N ALA A 178 -1.27 -4.97 2.00
CA ALA A 178 -2.49 -5.36 1.28
C ALA A 178 -2.70 -4.49 0.03
N ASN A 179 -2.44 -3.18 0.14
CA ASN A 179 -2.49 -2.26 -0.99
C ASN A 179 -1.42 -2.57 -2.05
N ALA A 180 -0.20 -2.90 -1.64
CA ALA A 180 0.87 -3.29 -2.57
C ALA A 180 0.49 -4.55 -3.36
N ARG A 181 -0.15 -5.54 -2.71
CA ARG A 181 -0.69 -6.73 -3.37
C ARG A 181 -1.78 -6.37 -4.38
N LEU A 182 -2.74 -5.52 -4.00
CA LEU A 182 -3.81 -5.07 -4.88
C LEU A 182 -3.26 -4.33 -6.10
N VAL A 183 -2.33 -3.41 -5.89
CA VAL A 183 -1.67 -2.67 -6.97
C VAL A 183 -0.94 -3.62 -7.91
N LEU A 184 -0.14 -4.55 -7.38
CA LEU A 184 0.60 -5.53 -8.18
C LEU A 184 -0.33 -6.34 -9.10
N THR A 185 -1.39 -6.93 -8.53
CA THR A 185 -2.32 -7.78 -9.29
C THR A 185 -3.12 -6.98 -10.33
N THR A 186 -3.53 -5.76 -9.99
CA THR A 186 -4.27 -4.92 -10.94
C THR A 186 -3.40 -4.34 -12.04
N ASP A 187 -2.15 -3.97 -11.75
CA ASP A 187 -1.22 -3.48 -12.76
C ASP A 187 -0.82 -4.61 -13.71
N LEU A 188 -0.57 -5.83 -13.19
CA LEU A 188 -0.30 -7.01 -14.01
C LEU A 188 -1.47 -7.34 -14.95
N ALA A 189 -2.70 -7.37 -14.43
CA ALA A 189 -3.88 -7.63 -15.26
C ALA A 189 -4.11 -6.54 -16.32
N SER A 190 -3.87 -5.27 -15.97
CA SER A 190 -3.98 -4.14 -16.91
C SER A 190 -2.96 -4.23 -18.04
N ASP A 191 -1.68 -4.50 -17.70
CA ASP A 191 -0.62 -4.67 -18.72
C ASP A 191 -0.88 -5.90 -19.59
N TYR A 192 -1.38 -6.99 -19.01
CA TYR A 192 -1.75 -8.20 -19.73
C TYR A 192 -2.87 -7.95 -20.74
N TYR A 193 -3.96 -7.27 -20.36
CA TYR A 193 -5.04 -6.96 -21.28
C TYR A 193 -4.64 -5.92 -22.33
N SER A 194 -3.77 -4.96 -22.00
CA SER A 194 -3.18 -4.04 -22.98
C SER A 194 -2.31 -4.79 -24.00
N LEU A 195 -1.54 -5.79 -23.56
CA LEU A 195 -0.77 -6.66 -24.47
C LEU A 195 -1.70 -7.47 -25.39
N ARG A 196 -2.80 -8.00 -24.86
CA ARG A 196 -3.78 -8.76 -25.66
C ARG A 196 -4.57 -7.91 -26.63
N GLU A 197 -4.87 -6.66 -26.27
CA GLU A 197 -5.40 -5.66 -27.21
C GLU A 197 -4.45 -5.46 -28.38
N LEU A 198 -3.15 -5.27 -28.12
CA LEU A 198 -2.14 -5.11 -29.17
C LEU A 198 -1.99 -6.38 -30.01
N ASP A 199 -2.07 -7.59 -29.44
CA ASP A 199 -2.08 -8.84 -30.21
C ASP A 199 -3.25 -8.86 -31.20
N ALA A 200 -4.44 -8.43 -30.79
CA ALA A 200 -5.61 -8.37 -31.65
C ALA A 200 -5.50 -7.26 -32.70
N GLU A 201 -4.96 -6.09 -32.37
CA GLU A 201 -4.75 -5.00 -33.33
C GLU A 201 -3.69 -5.34 -34.35
N ILE A 202 -2.61 -6.04 -33.99
CA ILE A 202 -1.58 -6.55 -34.88
C ILE A 202 -2.19 -7.60 -35.85
N ASP A 203 -3.08 -8.46 -35.37
CA ASP A 203 -3.78 -9.43 -36.19
C ASP A 203 -4.67 -8.75 -37.26
N VAL A 204 -5.44 -7.71 -36.87
CA VAL A 204 -6.22 -6.89 -37.79
C VAL A 204 -5.33 -6.29 -38.89
N LEU A 205 -4.20 -5.67 -38.51
CA LEU A 205 -3.25 -5.08 -39.46
C LEU A 205 -2.63 -6.14 -40.38
N ASN A 206 -2.23 -7.29 -39.85
CA ASN A 206 -1.64 -8.38 -40.67
C ASN A 206 -2.65 -8.95 -41.68
N ARG A 207 -3.92 -9.11 -41.27
CA ARG A 207 -4.99 -9.52 -42.22
C ARG A 207 -5.18 -8.46 -43.28
N SER A 208 -5.16 -7.18 -42.95
CA SER A 208 -5.25 -6.08 -43.90
C SER A 208 -4.06 -6.05 -44.86
N VAL A 209 -2.83 -6.26 -44.38
CA VAL A 209 -1.62 -6.38 -45.23
C VAL A 209 -1.77 -7.49 -46.27
N VAL A 210 -2.25 -8.67 -45.86
CA VAL A 210 -2.49 -9.78 -46.79
C VAL A 210 -3.53 -9.42 -47.84
N LEU A 211 -4.62 -8.76 -47.48
CA LEU A 211 -5.67 -8.31 -48.39
C LEU A 211 -5.16 -7.22 -49.36
N GLN A 212 -4.42 -6.24 -48.83
CA GLN A 212 -3.84 -5.14 -49.61
C GLN A 212 -2.75 -5.65 -50.59
N GLN A 213 -1.96 -6.66 -50.18
CA GLN A 213 -0.99 -7.29 -51.09
C GLN A 213 -1.69 -7.96 -52.29
N LYS A 214 -2.77 -8.74 -52.05
CA LYS A 214 -3.56 -9.34 -53.12
C LYS A 214 -4.17 -8.29 -54.03
N ALA A 215 -4.64 -7.18 -53.45
CA ALA A 215 -5.18 -6.06 -54.23
C ALA A 215 -4.10 -5.38 -55.09
N LEU A 216 -2.88 -5.23 -54.56
CA LEU A 216 -1.74 -4.70 -55.32
C LEU A 216 -1.35 -5.61 -56.50
N ASP A 217 -1.30 -6.92 -56.23
CA ASP A 217 -1.00 -7.92 -57.29
C ASP A 217 -2.04 -7.86 -58.41
N TYR A 218 -3.34 -7.75 -58.07
CA TYR A 218 -4.44 -7.61 -59.03
C TYR A 218 -4.33 -6.31 -59.84
N VAL A 219 -4.19 -5.15 -59.20
CA VAL A 219 -4.10 -3.86 -59.89
C VAL A 219 -2.84 -3.75 -60.74
N THR A 220 -1.72 -4.38 -60.33
CA THR A 220 -0.50 -4.45 -61.15
C THR A 220 -0.74 -5.27 -62.41
N SER A 221 -1.43 -6.39 -62.29
CA SER A 221 -1.80 -7.22 -63.50
C SER A 221 -2.71 -6.46 -64.45
N GLU A 222 -3.70 -5.72 -63.95
CA GLU A 222 -4.59 -4.88 -64.77
C GLU A 222 -3.81 -3.73 -65.44
N HIS A 223 -2.80 -3.16 -64.76
CA HIS A 223 -1.93 -2.13 -65.34
C HIS A 223 -1.08 -2.68 -66.46
N ASP A 224 -0.51 -3.87 -66.32
CA ASP A 224 0.28 -4.55 -67.41
C ASP A 224 -0.55 -4.87 -68.58
N LEU A 225 -1.86 -5.07 -68.40
CA LEU A 225 -2.84 -5.25 -69.48
C LEU A 225 -3.33 -3.91 -70.06
N GLY A 226 -2.93 -2.78 -69.52
CA GLY A 226 -3.32 -1.46 -69.96
C GLY A 226 -4.71 -0.99 -69.51
N SER A 227 -5.34 -1.71 -68.53
CA SER A 227 -6.69 -1.44 -68.08
C SER A 227 -6.76 -0.33 -67.01
N VAL A 228 -5.69 -0.15 -66.23
CA VAL A 228 -5.61 0.85 -65.13
C VAL A 228 -4.35 1.69 -65.20
N SER A 229 -4.36 2.83 -64.48
CA SER A 229 -3.24 3.76 -64.50
C SER A 229 -2.12 3.34 -63.55
N GLY A 230 -0.86 3.76 -63.80
CA GLY A 230 0.22 3.59 -62.83
C GLY A 230 0.00 4.34 -61.52
N LEU A 231 -0.92 5.32 -61.51
CA LEU A 231 -1.32 6.02 -60.28
C LEU A 231 -2.04 5.07 -59.30
N ASP A 232 -2.93 4.20 -59.79
CA ASP A 232 -3.69 3.26 -58.97
C ASP A 232 -2.76 2.23 -58.33
N VAL A 233 -1.73 1.75 -59.07
CA VAL A 233 -0.69 0.87 -58.53
C VAL A 233 0.11 1.54 -57.41
N LEU A 234 0.53 2.80 -57.62
CA LEU A 234 1.29 3.55 -56.61
C LEU A 234 0.46 3.88 -55.37
N GLN A 235 -0.83 4.18 -55.51
CA GLN A 235 -1.74 4.41 -54.41
C GLN A 235 -1.90 3.13 -53.57
N GLN A 236 -2.17 1.99 -54.17
CA GLN A 236 -2.29 0.72 -53.46
C GLN A 236 -0.99 0.31 -52.76
N LYS A 237 0.15 0.51 -53.45
CA LYS A 237 1.46 0.25 -52.85
C LYS A 237 1.74 1.13 -51.64
N SER A 238 1.43 2.43 -51.72
CA SER A 238 1.60 3.37 -50.61
C SER A 238 0.73 2.98 -49.42
N GLU A 239 -0.49 2.51 -49.66
CA GLU A 239 -1.39 2.05 -48.58
C GLU A 239 -0.85 0.80 -47.87
N LEU A 240 -0.37 -0.18 -48.67
CA LEU A 240 0.27 -1.40 -48.17
C LEU A 240 1.50 -1.04 -47.31
N ASP A 241 2.41 -0.20 -47.81
CA ASP A 241 3.61 0.21 -47.10
C ASP A 241 3.25 0.91 -45.80
N SER A 242 2.23 1.79 -45.80
CA SER A 242 1.73 2.48 -44.62
C SER A 242 1.19 1.49 -43.54
N THR A 243 0.39 0.52 -43.98
CA THR A 243 -0.18 -0.51 -43.09
C THR A 243 0.91 -1.39 -42.46
N GLN A 244 1.92 -1.77 -43.24
CA GLN A 244 3.08 -2.53 -42.75
C GLN A 244 3.86 -1.75 -41.69
N VAL A 245 4.10 -0.44 -41.89
CA VAL A 245 4.76 0.40 -40.91
C VAL A 245 3.96 0.45 -39.59
N GLN A 246 2.62 0.59 -39.67
CA GLN A 246 1.78 0.59 -38.47
C GLN A 246 1.89 -0.74 -37.73
N ALA A 247 1.84 -1.88 -38.37
CA ALA A 247 2.01 -3.20 -37.79
C ALA A 247 3.36 -3.32 -37.07
N GLN A 248 4.45 -2.84 -37.66
CA GLN A 248 5.78 -2.87 -37.07
C GLN A 248 5.88 -2.00 -35.81
N LEU A 249 5.23 -0.82 -35.79
CA LEU A 249 5.25 0.08 -34.62
C LEU A 249 4.51 -0.53 -33.44
N LEU A 250 3.44 -1.28 -33.66
CA LEU A 250 2.71 -1.97 -32.57
C LEU A 250 3.55 -3.08 -31.92
N LEU A 251 4.47 -3.73 -32.65
CA LEU A 251 5.37 -4.71 -32.07
C LEU A 251 6.28 -4.11 -31.00
N VAL A 252 6.67 -2.82 -31.16
CA VAL A 252 7.46 -2.12 -30.13
C VAL A 252 6.63 -1.92 -28.86
N GLN A 253 5.38 -1.50 -29.00
CA GLN A 253 4.49 -1.30 -27.85
C GLN A 253 4.19 -2.64 -27.16
N ARG A 254 3.92 -3.69 -27.94
CA ARG A 254 3.71 -5.04 -27.41
C ARG A 254 4.91 -5.52 -26.58
N ALA A 255 6.13 -5.34 -27.11
CA ALA A 255 7.34 -5.72 -26.39
C ALA A 255 7.52 -4.93 -25.08
N GLN A 256 7.11 -3.66 -25.04
CA GLN A 256 7.14 -2.86 -23.81
C GLN A 256 6.23 -3.44 -22.72
N PHE A 257 4.99 -3.82 -23.05
CA PHE A 257 4.10 -4.48 -22.08
C PHE A 257 4.62 -5.86 -21.68
N GLU A 258 5.17 -6.65 -22.61
CA GLU A 258 5.79 -7.93 -22.29
C GLU A 258 6.94 -7.77 -21.30
N HIS A 259 7.80 -6.76 -21.47
CA HIS A 259 8.88 -6.45 -20.55
C HIS A 259 8.37 -5.92 -19.19
N ALA A 260 7.28 -5.15 -19.18
CA ALA A 260 6.65 -4.69 -17.94
C ALA A 260 6.08 -5.87 -17.13
N ILE A 261 5.37 -6.78 -17.80
CA ILE A 261 4.86 -8.01 -17.18
C ILE A 261 6.01 -8.87 -16.64
N ALA A 262 7.11 -9.01 -17.39
CA ALA A 262 8.31 -9.73 -16.92
C ALA A 262 8.83 -9.18 -15.57
N ALA A 263 8.90 -7.85 -15.46
CA ALA A 263 9.31 -7.19 -14.21
C ALA A 263 8.33 -7.44 -13.05
N LEU A 264 7.02 -7.43 -13.33
CA LEU A 264 5.99 -7.70 -12.32
C LEU A 264 6.01 -9.15 -11.84
N VAL A 265 6.27 -10.12 -12.72
CA VAL A 265 6.39 -11.54 -12.34
C VAL A 265 7.80 -11.90 -11.80
N GLY A 266 8.70 -10.92 -11.69
CA GLY A 266 10.04 -11.12 -11.10
C GLY A 266 11.04 -11.83 -12.00
N VAL A 267 10.79 -11.88 -13.32
CA VAL A 267 11.67 -12.56 -14.29
C VAL A 267 12.42 -11.51 -15.13
N PRO A 268 13.73 -11.68 -15.40
CA PRO A 268 14.45 -10.79 -16.32
C PRO A 268 13.83 -10.81 -17.73
N ALA A 269 13.52 -9.63 -18.30
CA ALA A 269 12.84 -9.50 -19.57
C ALA A 269 13.44 -10.35 -20.73
N PRO A 270 14.78 -10.55 -20.85
CA PRO A 270 15.34 -11.42 -21.91
C PRO A 270 15.03 -12.91 -21.76
N GLN A 271 14.49 -13.35 -20.60
CA GLN A 271 14.15 -14.75 -20.29
C GLN A 271 12.64 -14.98 -20.29
N PHE A 272 11.87 -13.93 -20.55
CA PHE A 272 10.42 -13.96 -20.48
C PHE A 272 9.81 -13.76 -21.87
N SER A 273 8.76 -14.49 -22.17
CA SER A 273 8.02 -14.38 -23.43
C SER A 273 6.56 -14.78 -23.23
N ILE A 274 5.66 -14.01 -23.81
CA ILE A 274 4.23 -14.32 -23.89
C ILE A 274 3.89 -14.55 -25.37
N GLU A 275 3.35 -15.74 -25.68
CA GLU A 275 2.95 -16.07 -27.05
C GLU A 275 1.83 -15.12 -27.54
N PRO A 276 1.95 -14.53 -28.75
CA PRO A 276 0.91 -13.71 -29.33
C PRO A 276 -0.39 -14.50 -29.50
N LYS A 277 -1.49 -13.95 -28.99
CA LYS A 277 -2.79 -14.63 -29.05
C LYS A 277 -3.93 -13.64 -29.00
N VAL A 278 -4.82 -13.73 -29.98
CA VAL A 278 -6.12 -13.05 -29.92
C VAL A 278 -7.02 -13.82 -28.94
N ILE A 279 -7.56 -13.13 -27.95
CA ILE A 279 -8.48 -13.73 -26.98
C ILE A 279 -9.87 -13.09 -27.11
N GLU A 280 -10.90 -13.93 -27.03
CA GLU A 280 -12.30 -13.50 -26.96
C GLU A 280 -12.78 -13.55 -25.49
N THR A 281 -12.21 -12.70 -24.65
CA THR A 281 -12.62 -12.63 -23.23
C THR A 281 -13.78 -11.68 -23.09
N LYS A 282 -14.84 -12.12 -22.40
CA LYS A 282 -15.95 -11.23 -22.06
C LYS A 282 -15.59 -10.37 -20.85
N VAL A 283 -16.04 -9.13 -20.90
CA VAL A 283 -15.98 -8.24 -19.73
C VAL A 283 -16.74 -8.87 -18.58
N PRO A 284 -16.14 -9.11 -17.40
CA PRO A 284 -16.83 -9.71 -16.27
C PRO A 284 -17.86 -8.74 -15.69
N GLU A 285 -18.95 -9.28 -15.14
CA GLU A 285 -19.88 -8.50 -14.35
C GLU A 285 -19.24 -8.21 -12.97
N ILE A 286 -19.02 -6.93 -12.67
CA ILE A 286 -18.41 -6.51 -11.42
C ILE A 286 -19.53 -6.06 -10.47
N PRO A 287 -19.69 -6.71 -9.31
CA PRO A 287 -20.72 -6.32 -8.34
C PRO A 287 -20.32 -4.98 -7.69
N LEU A 288 -21.15 -3.95 -7.91
CA LEU A 288 -21.01 -2.66 -7.25
C LEU A 288 -21.65 -2.76 -5.85
N GLY A 289 -20.85 -2.56 -4.80
CA GLY A 289 -21.37 -2.34 -3.46
C GLY A 289 -21.94 -0.93 -3.28
N VAL A 290 -22.46 -0.62 -2.10
CA VAL A 290 -22.83 0.75 -1.75
C VAL A 290 -21.58 1.61 -1.47
N PRO A 291 -21.64 2.94 -1.65
CA PRO A 291 -20.46 3.81 -1.45
C PRO A 291 -19.80 3.67 -0.08
N SER A 292 -20.55 3.41 0.99
CA SER A 292 -20.00 3.17 2.33
C SER A 292 -19.07 1.95 2.41
N ASP A 293 -19.31 0.92 1.59
CA ASP A 293 -18.50 -0.30 1.60
C ASP A 293 -17.08 -0.07 1.10
N VAL A 294 -16.90 0.89 0.19
CA VAL A 294 -15.57 1.27 -0.35
C VAL A 294 -14.63 1.70 0.76
N LEU A 295 -15.15 2.41 1.78
CA LEU A 295 -14.35 2.85 2.92
C LEU A 295 -13.80 1.69 3.76
N GLN A 296 -14.49 0.53 3.77
CA GLN A 296 -14.10 -0.65 4.55
C GLN A 296 -13.31 -1.67 3.72
N ARG A 297 -13.43 -1.59 2.38
CA ARG A 297 -12.85 -2.57 1.45
C ARG A 297 -11.60 -2.08 0.74
N ARG A 298 -11.12 -0.87 1.05
CA ARG A 298 -9.90 -0.31 0.43
C ARG A 298 -8.75 -0.25 1.42
N PRO A 299 -7.64 -0.95 1.14
CA PRO A 299 -6.50 -0.97 2.04
C PRO A 299 -5.78 0.40 2.12
N ASP A 300 -5.78 1.22 1.07
CA ASP A 300 -5.20 2.56 1.09
C ASP A 300 -5.99 3.52 2.01
N VAL A 301 -7.31 3.38 2.07
CA VAL A 301 -8.17 4.16 2.99
C VAL A 301 -7.91 3.73 4.44
N ALA A 302 -7.80 2.41 4.70
CA ALA A 302 -7.49 1.89 6.01
C ALA A 302 -6.08 2.32 6.48
N SER A 303 -5.07 2.23 5.61
CA SER A 303 -3.71 2.73 5.89
C SER A 303 -3.71 4.21 6.28
N ALA A 304 -4.41 5.06 5.52
CA ALA A 304 -4.50 6.49 5.81
C ALA A 304 -5.19 6.77 7.16
N GLU A 305 -6.19 5.97 7.52
CA GLU A 305 -6.87 6.04 8.82
C GLU A 305 -5.94 5.62 9.96
N ARG A 306 -5.19 4.52 9.81
CA ARG A 306 -4.20 4.10 10.81
C ARG A 306 -3.06 5.11 10.98
N ALA A 307 -2.60 5.75 9.90
CA ALA A 307 -1.64 6.85 9.97
C ALA A 307 -2.15 8.02 10.83
N MET A 308 -3.44 8.33 10.74
CA MET A 308 -4.08 9.36 11.57
C MET A 308 -4.15 8.92 13.03
N ALA A 309 -4.44 7.65 13.33
CA ALA A 309 -4.42 7.09 14.67
C ALA A 309 -3.01 7.18 15.30
N ALA A 310 -1.97 6.85 14.53
CA ALA A 310 -0.58 7.00 14.97
C ALA A 310 -0.22 8.45 15.28
N ALA A 311 -0.64 9.39 14.43
CA ALA A 311 -0.42 10.83 14.65
C ALA A 311 -1.17 11.35 15.90
N ASN A 312 -2.37 10.84 16.19
CA ASN A 312 -3.11 11.17 17.41
C ASN A 312 -2.35 10.72 18.67
N ALA A 313 -1.78 9.53 18.65
CA ALA A 313 -0.98 9.02 19.78
C ALA A 313 0.24 9.92 20.05
N GLN A 314 0.89 10.47 19.02
CA GLN A 314 2.01 11.40 19.16
C GLN A 314 1.63 12.70 19.89
N ILE A 315 0.38 13.17 19.79
CA ILE A 315 -0.12 14.30 20.59
C ILE A 315 -0.07 13.93 22.08
N GLY A 316 -0.47 12.70 22.41
CA GLY A 316 -0.41 12.18 23.77
C GLY A 316 1.01 12.12 24.31
N VAL A 317 1.96 11.60 23.53
CA VAL A 317 3.39 11.57 23.86
C VAL A 317 3.94 12.98 24.14
N ALA A 318 3.64 13.93 23.23
CA ALA A 318 4.10 15.31 23.38
C ALA A 318 3.48 16.02 24.60
N LYS A 319 2.21 15.74 24.93
CA LYS A 319 1.54 16.28 26.13
C LYS A 319 2.08 15.64 27.41
N ALA A 320 2.40 14.35 27.40
CA ALA A 320 2.96 13.66 28.57
C ALA A 320 4.30 14.29 29.05
N ALA A 321 5.08 14.89 28.12
CA ALA A 321 6.31 15.61 28.44
C ALA A 321 6.12 16.84 29.36
N PHE A 322 4.89 17.29 29.62
CA PHE A 322 4.59 18.34 30.57
C PHE A 322 4.48 17.83 32.02
N PHE A 323 4.46 16.52 32.20
CA PHE A 323 4.29 15.88 33.52
C PHE A 323 5.61 15.29 34.03
N PRO A 324 5.73 15.06 35.33
CA PRO A 324 6.93 14.44 35.90
C PRO A 324 7.12 13.00 35.44
N THR A 325 8.37 12.60 35.20
CA THR A 325 8.75 11.20 35.05
C THR A 325 9.20 10.62 36.38
N LEU A 326 8.78 9.39 36.70
CA LEU A 326 9.22 8.63 37.87
C LEU A 326 9.96 7.39 37.38
N THR A 327 11.27 7.38 37.62
CA THR A 327 12.14 6.24 37.28
C THR A 327 12.54 5.52 38.58
N LEU A 328 12.43 4.19 38.57
CA LEU A 328 12.88 3.30 39.64
C LEU A 328 14.16 2.61 39.21
N THR A 329 15.18 2.67 40.08
CA THR A 329 16.51 2.10 39.79
C THR A 329 17.00 1.22 40.92
N PRO A 330 16.32 0.08 41.23
CA PRO A 330 16.86 -0.86 42.19
C PRO A 330 18.10 -1.54 41.64
N SER A 331 19.10 -1.74 42.48
CA SER A 331 20.30 -2.49 42.14
C SER A 331 20.73 -3.40 43.29
N ILE A 332 21.33 -4.53 42.97
CA ILE A 332 21.96 -5.46 43.91
C ILE A 332 23.27 -5.91 43.30
N GLY A 333 24.30 -6.07 44.13
CA GLY A 333 25.60 -6.47 43.57
C GLY A 333 26.66 -6.56 44.64
N TRP A 334 27.90 -6.51 44.18
CA TRP A 334 29.07 -6.56 45.03
C TRP A 334 29.99 -5.38 44.75
N GLN A 335 30.49 -4.79 45.81
CA GLN A 335 31.44 -3.69 45.76
C GLN A 335 32.65 -3.98 46.65
N SER A 336 33.88 -3.88 46.09
CA SER A 336 35.12 -4.11 46.84
C SER A 336 36.26 -3.25 46.32
N THR A 337 37.25 -3.02 47.19
CA THR A 337 38.52 -2.43 46.76
C THR A 337 39.53 -3.47 46.30
N ASN A 338 39.29 -4.75 46.57
CA ASN A 338 40.12 -5.91 46.19
C ASN A 338 39.35 -6.87 45.32
N PHE A 339 39.97 -7.38 44.30
CA PHE A 339 39.33 -8.37 43.41
C PHE A 339 39.04 -9.69 44.14
N ALA A 340 39.94 -10.13 45.05
CA ALA A 340 39.78 -11.38 45.80
C ALA A 340 38.54 -11.42 46.69
N ASP A 341 38.13 -10.26 47.22
CA ASP A 341 37.01 -10.14 48.15
C ASP A 341 35.72 -9.70 47.44
N LEU A 342 35.73 -9.48 46.12
CA LEU A 342 34.61 -8.87 45.41
C LEU A 342 33.31 -9.66 45.56
N LEU A 343 33.33 -10.96 45.37
CA LEU A 343 32.15 -11.81 45.44
C LEU A 343 31.91 -12.39 46.85
N SER A 344 32.45 -11.77 47.89
CA SER A 344 32.25 -12.20 49.27
C SER A 344 30.98 -11.61 49.88
N ALA A 345 30.41 -12.26 50.91
CA ALA A 345 29.23 -11.78 51.61
C ALA A 345 29.38 -10.34 52.21
N PRO A 346 30.55 -9.94 52.78
CA PRO A 346 30.74 -8.57 53.23
C PRO A 346 30.75 -7.51 52.16
N SER A 347 30.98 -7.88 50.88
CA SER A 347 30.99 -6.98 49.73
C SER A 347 29.62 -6.80 49.09
N LEU A 348 28.59 -7.56 49.52
CA LEU A 348 27.22 -7.43 49.05
C LEU A 348 26.66 -6.04 49.32
N MET A 349 26.14 -5.41 48.27
CA MET A 349 25.45 -4.12 48.37
C MET A 349 24.09 -4.19 47.66
N TRP A 350 23.17 -3.35 48.11
CA TRP A 350 21.92 -3.14 47.39
C TRP A 350 21.48 -1.67 47.53
N THR A 351 20.76 -1.19 46.53
CA THR A 351 20.20 0.18 46.54
C THR A 351 18.77 0.11 45.96
N LEU A 352 17.86 0.81 46.63
CA LEU A 352 16.53 1.10 46.10
C LEU A 352 16.50 2.59 45.75
N GLY A 353 16.59 2.88 44.43
CA GLY A 353 16.53 4.26 43.92
C GLY A 353 15.15 4.56 43.36
N ALA A 354 14.66 5.78 43.62
CA ALA A 354 13.51 6.37 42.94
C ALA A 354 13.84 7.83 42.62
N ALA A 355 13.70 8.22 41.36
CA ALA A 355 13.97 9.59 40.92
C ALA A 355 12.74 10.20 40.27
N VAL A 356 12.35 11.40 40.70
CA VAL A 356 11.33 12.20 40.02
C VAL A 356 12.02 13.34 39.29
N SER A 357 11.74 13.47 38.00
CA SER A 357 12.27 14.56 37.16
C SER A 357 11.14 15.35 36.53
N GLN A 358 11.20 16.68 36.64
CA GLN A 358 10.26 17.61 36.03
C GLN A 358 11.00 18.79 35.41
N VAL A 359 10.80 19.03 34.13
CA VAL A 359 11.31 20.23 33.49
C VAL A 359 10.40 21.41 33.82
N VAL A 360 10.92 22.42 34.54
CA VAL A 360 10.16 23.60 34.92
C VAL A 360 10.15 24.68 33.85
N PHE A 361 11.29 24.90 33.20
CA PHE A 361 11.43 25.90 32.14
C PHE A 361 12.29 25.36 30.98
N ASP A 362 11.82 25.50 29.74
CA ASP A 362 12.49 25.01 28.54
C ASP A 362 12.40 25.99 27.36
N GLY A 363 12.07 27.24 27.61
CA GLY A 363 11.96 28.27 26.55
C GLY A 363 10.82 28.02 25.54
N GLY A 364 9.82 27.20 25.91
CA GLY A 364 8.66 26.90 25.05
C GLY A 364 8.80 25.67 24.15
N ARG A 365 9.87 24.87 24.28
CA ARG A 365 10.13 23.68 23.47
C ARG A 365 8.99 22.68 23.51
N ARG A 366 8.47 22.35 24.71
CA ARG A 366 7.36 21.39 24.85
C ARG A 366 6.07 21.90 24.20
N SER A 367 5.75 23.18 24.33
CA SER A 367 4.60 23.78 23.64
C SER A 367 4.73 23.71 22.13
N ALA A 368 5.93 23.94 21.60
CA ALA A 368 6.22 23.79 20.17
C ALA A 368 6.09 22.33 19.71
N ASN A 369 6.53 21.36 20.53
CA ASN A 369 6.39 19.93 20.21
C ASN A 369 4.90 19.50 20.21
N VAL A 370 4.09 19.97 21.15
CA VAL A 370 2.64 19.69 21.14
C VAL A 370 1.99 20.30 19.90
N LYS A 371 2.36 21.54 19.54
CA LYS A 371 1.87 22.16 18.31
C LYS A 371 2.28 21.34 17.08
N PHE A 372 3.54 20.94 16.98
CA PHE A 372 4.04 20.11 15.90
C PHE A 372 3.24 18.79 15.76
N ALA A 373 3.01 18.08 16.86
CA ALA A 373 2.21 16.86 16.85
C ALA A 373 0.74 17.12 16.47
N SER A 374 0.15 18.23 16.93
CA SER A 374 -1.24 18.59 16.59
C SER A 374 -1.40 18.93 15.10
N GLU A 375 -0.45 19.67 14.51
CA GLU A 375 -0.45 19.96 13.07
C GLU A 375 -0.16 18.68 12.25
N GLY A 376 0.66 17.76 12.79
CA GLY A 376 0.88 16.42 12.20
C GLY A 376 -0.42 15.61 12.10
N TYR A 377 -1.25 15.65 13.14
CA TYR A 377 -2.57 15.02 13.12
C TYR A 377 -3.51 15.66 12.08
N GLN A 378 -3.55 17.01 12.00
CA GLN A 378 -4.37 17.71 10.99
C GLN A 378 -3.91 17.38 9.56
N GLN A 379 -2.62 17.24 9.34
CA GLN A 379 -2.07 16.79 8.07
C GLN A 379 -2.55 15.38 7.72
N ALA A 380 -2.46 14.44 8.67
CA ALA A 380 -2.92 13.07 8.47
C ALA A 380 -4.43 13.01 8.20
N GLU A 381 -5.24 13.82 8.91
CA GLU A 381 -6.68 13.94 8.68
C GLU A 381 -7.00 14.46 7.27
N ALA A 382 -6.28 15.47 6.81
CA ALA A 382 -6.45 15.98 5.46
C ALA A 382 -6.08 14.94 4.38
N ASN A 383 -4.99 14.18 4.61
CA ASN A 383 -4.58 13.10 3.73
C ASN A 383 -5.64 11.98 3.68
N TYR A 384 -6.18 11.57 4.84
CA TYR A 384 -7.26 10.59 4.90
C TYR A 384 -8.48 11.04 4.09
N ARG A 385 -8.94 12.28 4.31
CA ARG A 385 -10.07 12.86 3.54
C ARG A 385 -9.80 12.88 2.04
N GLN A 386 -8.58 13.23 1.64
CA GLN A 386 -8.19 13.22 0.22
C GLN A 386 -8.20 11.80 -0.36
N THR A 387 -7.71 10.80 0.38
CA THR A 387 -7.74 9.40 -0.04
C THR A 387 -9.19 8.91 -0.23
N VAL A 388 -10.09 9.26 0.70
CA VAL A 388 -11.53 8.95 0.59
C VAL A 388 -12.15 9.58 -0.65
N LEU A 389 -11.89 10.86 -0.91
CA LEU A 389 -12.40 11.55 -2.12
C LEU A 389 -11.89 10.91 -3.40
N THR A 390 -10.60 10.56 -3.44
CA THR A 390 -9.98 9.88 -4.58
C THR A 390 -10.58 8.49 -4.78
N ALA A 391 -10.89 7.77 -3.69
CA ALA A 391 -11.54 6.47 -3.77
C ALA A 391 -12.94 6.56 -4.41
N PHE A 392 -13.75 7.53 -3.99
CA PHE A 392 -15.07 7.76 -4.61
C PHE A 392 -14.96 8.18 -6.07
N GLN A 393 -14.01 9.05 -6.40
CA GLN A 393 -13.75 9.46 -7.78
C GLN A 393 -13.43 8.25 -8.65
N GLN A 394 -12.49 7.39 -8.24
CA GLN A 394 -12.06 6.24 -9.03
C GLN A 394 -13.19 5.24 -9.30
N VAL A 395 -14.03 4.97 -8.31
CA VAL A 395 -15.20 4.10 -8.52
C VAL A 395 -16.18 4.75 -9.49
N GLN A 396 -16.49 6.05 -9.32
CA GLN A 396 -17.41 6.75 -10.20
C GLN A 396 -16.89 6.82 -11.63
N ASP A 397 -15.58 7.04 -11.82
CA ASP A 397 -14.92 7.03 -13.13
C ASP A 397 -15.02 5.65 -13.79
N GLY A 398 -14.79 4.57 -13.02
CA GLY A 398 -14.93 3.19 -13.50
C GLY A 398 -16.36 2.84 -13.94
N VAL A 399 -17.35 3.20 -13.12
CA VAL A 399 -18.78 2.97 -13.43
C VAL A 399 -19.19 3.71 -14.69
N THR A 400 -18.90 5.01 -14.76
CA THR A 400 -19.23 5.84 -15.92
C THR A 400 -18.49 5.37 -17.18
N GLY A 401 -17.20 5.05 -17.04
CA GLY A 401 -16.36 4.57 -18.13
C GLY A 401 -16.90 3.28 -18.75
N LEU A 402 -17.19 2.27 -17.94
CA LEU A 402 -17.74 0.99 -18.45
C LEU A 402 -19.11 1.17 -19.12
N SER A 403 -19.98 2.01 -18.56
CA SER A 403 -21.28 2.30 -19.15
C SER A 403 -21.18 2.92 -20.54
N VAL A 404 -20.29 3.93 -20.69
CA VAL A 404 -20.06 4.61 -21.97
C VAL A 404 -19.39 3.66 -22.99
N LEU A 405 -18.39 2.89 -22.54
CA LEU A 405 -17.67 1.94 -23.40
C LEU A 405 -18.56 0.81 -23.90
N ASP A 406 -19.57 0.37 -23.10
CA ASP A 406 -20.54 -0.63 -23.55
C ASP A 406 -21.40 -0.09 -24.72
N GLY A 407 -21.85 1.17 -24.61
CA GLY A 407 -22.54 1.85 -25.71
C GLY A 407 -21.66 2.01 -26.97
N ALA A 408 -20.42 2.43 -26.76
CA ALA A 408 -19.44 2.59 -27.84
C ALA A 408 -19.10 1.27 -28.52
N SER A 409 -18.96 0.17 -27.77
CA SER A 409 -18.67 -1.16 -28.32
C SER A 409 -19.78 -1.66 -29.26
N ARG A 410 -21.06 -1.48 -28.87
CA ARG A 410 -22.18 -1.83 -29.77
C ARG A 410 -22.15 -1.04 -31.08
N GLN A 411 -21.85 0.26 -31.02
CA GLN A 411 -21.76 1.12 -32.20
C GLN A 411 -20.55 0.81 -33.08
N SER A 412 -19.42 0.51 -32.45
CA SER A 412 -18.20 0.12 -33.15
C SER A 412 -18.37 -1.18 -33.92
N HIS A 413 -18.96 -2.18 -33.26
CA HIS A 413 -19.26 -3.45 -33.93
C HIS A 413 -20.18 -3.25 -35.14
N GLN A 414 -21.21 -2.39 -35.06
CA GLN A 414 -22.07 -2.05 -36.20
C GLN A 414 -21.27 -1.33 -37.31
N ALA A 415 -20.36 -0.41 -36.94
CA ALA A 415 -19.52 0.26 -37.91
C ALA A 415 -18.60 -0.71 -38.68
N VAL A 416 -18.10 -1.76 -38.04
CA VAL A 416 -17.33 -2.82 -38.72
C VAL A 416 -18.21 -3.54 -39.75
N VAL A 417 -19.44 -3.92 -39.39
CA VAL A 417 -20.38 -4.60 -40.30
C VAL A 417 -20.69 -3.71 -41.51
N ASP A 418 -20.95 -2.42 -41.28
CA ASP A 418 -21.27 -1.47 -42.34
C ASP A 418 -20.05 -1.22 -43.26
N ALA A 419 -18.84 -1.11 -42.69
CA ALA A 419 -17.59 -0.94 -43.46
C ALA A 419 -17.23 -2.19 -44.30
N GLN A 420 -17.50 -3.41 -43.78
CA GLN A 420 -17.36 -4.65 -44.57
C GLN A 420 -18.31 -4.66 -45.76
N SER A 421 -19.56 -4.24 -45.52
CA SER A 421 -20.58 -4.13 -46.60
C SER A 421 -20.17 -3.09 -47.65
N LEU A 422 -19.63 -1.93 -47.19
CA LEU A 422 -19.13 -0.88 -48.05
C LEU A 422 -17.98 -1.38 -48.94
N LEU A 423 -17.01 -2.09 -48.38
CA LEU A 423 -15.89 -2.66 -49.13
C LEU A 423 -16.35 -3.67 -50.15
N SER A 424 -17.29 -4.57 -49.78
CA SER A 424 -17.86 -5.53 -50.75
C SER A 424 -18.52 -4.81 -51.93
N LEU A 425 -19.37 -3.81 -51.66
CA LEU A 425 -20.05 -3.03 -52.70
C LEU A 425 -19.06 -2.23 -53.56
N ALA A 426 -18.02 -1.64 -52.97
CA ALA A 426 -16.98 -0.92 -53.71
C ALA A 426 -16.23 -1.85 -54.70
N ASN A 427 -15.88 -3.05 -54.25
CA ASN A 427 -15.24 -4.06 -55.09
C ASN A 427 -16.15 -4.49 -56.27
N ASP A 428 -17.45 -4.75 -56.02
CA ASP A 428 -18.41 -5.14 -57.04
C ASP A 428 -18.61 -4.03 -58.09
N ARG A 429 -18.68 -2.77 -57.66
CA ARG A 429 -18.83 -1.63 -58.55
C ARG A 429 -17.57 -1.33 -59.35
N TYR A 430 -16.39 -1.50 -58.75
CA TYR A 430 -15.12 -1.35 -59.45
C TYR A 430 -14.94 -2.41 -60.51
N SER A 431 -15.22 -3.69 -60.22
CA SER A 431 -15.18 -4.77 -61.20
C SER A 431 -16.17 -4.58 -62.34
N GLY A 432 -17.31 -3.90 -62.07
CA GLY A 432 -18.28 -3.46 -63.08
C GLY A 432 -17.89 -2.18 -63.83
N GLY A 433 -16.76 -1.57 -63.59
CA GLY A 433 -16.28 -0.34 -64.20
C GLY A 433 -17.09 0.92 -63.83
N LEU A 434 -17.83 0.89 -62.70
CA LEU A 434 -18.76 1.95 -62.29
C LEU A 434 -18.14 3.00 -61.35
N VAL A 435 -16.98 2.69 -60.74
CA VAL A 435 -16.28 3.57 -59.80
C VAL A 435 -14.77 3.48 -60.00
N ALA A 436 -14.03 4.48 -59.51
CA ALA A 436 -12.57 4.50 -59.53
C ALA A 436 -11.98 3.56 -58.48
N TYR A 437 -10.73 3.08 -58.67
CA TYR A 437 -10.05 2.25 -57.69
C TYR A 437 -9.83 2.93 -56.35
N LEU A 438 -9.75 4.26 -56.37
CA LEU A 438 -9.67 5.06 -55.15
C LEU A 438 -10.85 4.82 -54.17
N ASP A 439 -12.05 4.51 -54.69
CA ASP A 439 -13.22 4.18 -53.89
C ASP A 439 -13.01 2.87 -53.11
N VAL A 440 -12.33 1.89 -53.73
CA VAL A 440 -11.96 0.62 -53.08
C VAL A 440 -10.94 0.86 -51.98
N ILE A 441 -9.88 1.65 -52.26
CA ILE A 441 -8.87 2.02 -51.26
C ILE A 441 -9.53 2.71 -50.05
N THR A 442 -10.43 3.67 -50.32
CA THR A 442 -11.16 4.40 -49.25
C THR A 442 -12.02 3.45 -48.43
N ALA A 443 -12.69 2.48 -49.03
CA ALA A 443 -13.47 1.48 -48.33
C ALA A 443 -12.59 0.54 -47.49
N GLN A 444 -11.42 0.13 -48.01
CA GLN A 444 -10.43 -0.66 -47.25
C GLN A 444 -9.92 0.08 -46.03
N GLN A 445 -9.58 1.38 -46.14
CA GLN A 445 -9.14 2.23 -45.02
C GLN A 445 -10.25 2.40 -43.98
N SER A 446 -11.51 2.56 -44.43
CA SER A 446 -12.66 2.64 -43.55
C SER A 446 -12.84 1.35 -42.74
N LEU A 447 -12.74 0.19 -43.39
CA LEU A 447 -12.84 -1.10 -42.68
C LEU A 447 -11.70 -1.28 -41.68
N LEU A 448 -10.46 -1.06 -42.11
CA LEU A 448 -9.29 -1.18 -41.22
C LEU A 448 -9.43 -0.27 -39.97
N THR A 449 -9.86 0.98 -40.19
CA THR A 449 -10.07 1.93 -39.10
C THR A 449 -11.15 1.45 -38.13
N SER A 450 -12.28 0.95 -38.67
CA SER A 450 -13.39 0.44 -37.85
C SER A 450 -13.01 -0.81 -37.07
N GLU A 451 -12.31 -1.77 -37.67
CA GLU A 451 -11.84 -2.99 -36.99
C GLU A 451 -10.84 -2.67 -35.89
N ARG A 452 -9.89 -1.76 -36.12
CA ARG A 452 -8.94 -1.31 -35.11
C ARG A 452 -9.64 -0.63 -33.93
N GLN A 453 -10.59 0.25 -34.21
CA GLN A 453 -11.37 0.94 -33.20
C GLN A 453 -12.18 -0.03 -32.33
N ASP A 454 -12.76 -1.05 -32.93
CA ASP A 454 -13.52 -2.09 -32.21
C ASP A 454 -12.64 -2.86 -31.23
N VAL A 455 -11.45 -3.27 -31.68
CA VAL A 455 -10.45 -3.92 -30.82
C VAL A 455 -10.00 -3.01 -29.68
N GLN A 456 -9.71 -1.73 -29.96
CA GLN A 456 -9.28 -0.76 -28.94
C GLN A 456 -10.35 -0.49 -27.91
N ILE A 457 -11.64 -0.39 -28.32
CA ILE A 457 -12.75 -0.22 -27.36
C ILE A 457 -12.87 -1.44 -26.47
N HIS A 458 -12.72 -2.65 -27.01
CA HIS A 458 -12.74 -3.88 -26.23
C HIS A 458 -11.59 -3.92 -25.21
N GLY A 459 -10.36 -3.58 -25.60
CA GLY A 459 -9.21 -3.47 -24.71
C GLY A 459 -9.44 -2.45 -23.58
N GLN A 460 -10.01 -1.28 -23.93
CA GLN A 460 -10.39 -0.27 -22.95
C GLN A 460 -11.46 -0.76 -21.96
N GLN A 461 -12.43 -1.57 -22.41
CA GLN A 461 -13.39 -2.19 -21.51
C GLN A 461 -12.72 -3.13 -20.49
N MET A 462 -11.76 -3.95 -20.96
CA MET A 462 -11.03 -4.87 -20.11
C MET A 462 -10.18 -4.12 -19.06
N THR A 463 -9.39 -3.14 -19.47
CA THR A 463 -8.56 -2.36 -18.56
C THR A 463 -9.37 -1.48 -17.60
N MET A 464 -10.52 -0.95 -18.06
CA MET A 464 -11.46 -0.21 -17.20
C MET A 464 -12.11 -1.13 -16.16
N SER A 465 -12.40 -2.39 -16.52
CA SER A 465 -12.92 -3.39 -15.58
C SER A 465 -11.91 -3.69 -14.48
N VAL A 466 -10.63 -3.87 -14.81
CA VAL A 466 -9.55 -4.04 -13.84
C VAL A 466 -9.42 -2.81 -12.95
N SER A 467 -9.51 -1.61 -13.53
CA SER A 467 -9.45 -0.34 -12.77
C SER A 467 -10.61 -0.20 -11.79
N LEU A 468 -11.82 -0.63 -12.17
CA LEU A 468 -12.98 -0.65 -11.27
C LEU A 468 -12.78 -1.66 -10.13
N VAL A 469 -12.25 -2.85 -10.40
CA VAL A 469 -11.90 -3.83 -9.35
C VAL A 469 -10.91 -3.23 -8.37
N LYS A 470 -9.85 -2.55 -8.85
CA LYS A 470 -8.89 -1.81 -8.02
C LYS A 470 -9.59 -0.78 -7.14
N ALA A 471 -10.47 0.03 -7.73
CA ALA A 471 -11.22 1.07 -7.04
C ALA A 471 -12.15 0.53 -5.95
N LEU A 472 -12.67 -0.70 -6.11
CA LEU A 472 -13.51 -1.40 -5.14
C LEU A 472 -12.72 -2.18 -4.08
N GLY A 473 -11.37 -2.19 -4.15
CA GLY A 473 -10.49 -2.82 -3.18
C GLY A 473 -10.13 -4.28 -3.45
N GLY A 474 -10.47 -4.84 -4.64
CA GLY A 474 -9.99 -6.16 -5.09
C GLY A 474 -10.34 -7.32 -4.16
N GLY A 475 -11.43 -7.25 -3.42
CA GLY A 475 -11.85 -8.30 -2.48
C GLY A 475 -11.25 -8.20 -1.07
N TRP A 476 -10.43 -7.19 -0.79
CA TRP A 476 -9.93 -6.94 0.56
C TRP A 476 -11.04 -6.45 1.49
N ASP A 477 -10.97 -6.82 2.78
CA ASP A 477 -11.91 -6.40 3.81
C ASP A 477 -11.17 -6.19 5.13
N VAL A 478 -11.38 -5.03 5.76
CA VAL A 478 -10.75 -4.65 7.03
C VAL A 478 -11.04 -5.62 8.18
N SER A 479 -12.17 -6.34 8.11
CA SER A 479 -12.54 -7.35 9.11
C SER A 479 -11.74 -8.67 8.99
N GLN A 480 -11.02 -8.86 7.89
CA GLN A 480 -10.16 -10.01 7.63
C GLN A 480 -8.69 -9.59 7.53
N PRO A 481 -8.02 -9.27 8.65
CA PRO A 481 -6.61 -8.89 8.60
C PRO A 481 -5.79 -9.99 7.95
N VAL A 482 -4.77 -9.60 7.18
CA VAL A 482 -3.81 -10.51 6.57
C VAL A 482 -3.24 -11.41 7.67
N THR A 483 -3.63 -12.69 7.66
CA THR A 483 -3.12 -13.64 8.64
C THR A 483 -1.67 -13.97 8.32
N ASP A 484 -0.83 -14.15 9.37
CA ASP A 484 0.59 -14.55 9.25
C ASP A 484 0.83 -15.72 8.27
N LYS A 485 -0.17 -16.58 8.05
CA LYS A 485 -0.11 -17.68 7.07
C LYS A 485 -0.09 -17.20 5.60
N GLN A 486 -0.66 -16.05 5.29
CA GLN A 486 -0.63 -15.49 3.92
C GLN A 486 0.68 -14.76 3.64
N ALA A 487 1.34 -14.24 4.69
CA ALA A 487 2.69 -13.67 4.61
C ALA A 487 3.79 -14.76 4.57
N MET A 488 3.56 -15.91 5.20
CA MET A 488 4.56 -16.97 5.36
C MET A 488 4.60 -18.01 4.21
N ASN A 489 3.58 -18.09 3.35
CA ASN A 489 3.60 -19.05 2.23
C ASN A 489 4.59 -18.67 1.12
N ASN A 490 5.25 -17.51 1.21
CA ASN A 490 6.17 -17.00 0.19
C ASN A 490 7.67 -17.12 0.55
N HIS A 491 8.03 -17.82 1.63
CA HIS A 491 9.43 -18.16 1.91
C HIS A 491 9.55 -19.66 2.26
N PRO A 492 9.95 -20.53 1.31
CA PRO A 492 10.53 -21.80 1.67
C PRO A 492 11.92 -21.52 2.28
N ASN A 493 12.16 -22.08 3.48
CA ASN A 493 13.45 -22.10 4.19
C ASN A 493 14.62 -22.50 3.31
#